data_954c348f53be9288b190c615eb2db306
#
_entry.id   954c348f53be9288b190c615eb2db306
#
_cell.length_a   1.000
_cell.length_b   1.000
_cell.length_c   1.000
_cell.angle_alpha   90.00
_cell.angle_beta   90.00
_cell.angle_gamma   90.00
#
_symmetry.space_group_name_H-M   'P 1'
#
loop_
_entity.id
_entity.type
_entity.pdbx_description
1 polymer ?
#
loop_
_entity_poly.entity_id
_entity_poly.type
_entity_poly.pdbx_seq_one_letter_code
_entity_poly.pdbx_strand_id
1 'polypeptide(L)'
;MQDARTPSRPGGPPLAETTINSALSLYGWLSARNKLDGLQAVAGFNAGDYAPSADAIDLSYVGQLREEEVDRACPRFQEVRSRTDAAVDAVGPRSDYRSAAEFGTAVHSNLKSQVENLGDPSFRAERSYLKSYYEGPRDEVPYGSPNSLRIDVYEQRDNGTVCVYDIKTGKTGLSPERAAEIAGTVYKRFSGVRRIIVTEVRPRR
;
A
#
# COMPACT_ATOMS: atom_id res chain seq x y z
N MET A 1 40.29 -44.38 5.99
CA MET A 1 39.88 -42.97 5.84
C MET A 1 38.51 -42.98 5.17
N GLN A 2 37.44 -42.79 5.93
CA GLN A 2 36.07 -42.78 5.43
C GLN A 2 35.58 -41.31 5.43
N ASP A 3 35.28 -40.83 4.24
CA ASP A 3 34.68 -39.51 4.04
C ASP A 3 33.24 -39.54 4.55
N ALA A 4 32.97 -38.80 5.61
CA ALA A 4 31.64 -38.56 6.13
C ALA A 4 30.96 -37.49 5.24
N ARG A 5 30.12 -37.91 4.27
CA ARG A 5 29.25 -37.03 3.53
C ARG A 5 28.12 -36.49 4.45
N THR A 6 28.19 -35.24 4.76
CA THR A 6 27.11 -34.50 5.41
C THR A 6 25.84 -34.51 4.50
N PRO A 7 24.68 -34.94 4.98
CA PRO A 7 23.47 -34.93 4.18
C PRO A 7 23.05 -33.48 3.89
N SER A 8 22.87 -33.15 2.62
CA SER A 8 22.32 -31.90 2.16
C SER A 8 20.88 -31.74 2.70
N ARG A 9 20.65 -30.70 3.43
CA ARG A 9 19.33 -30.34 3.94
C ARG A 9 18.44 -29.99 2.72
N PRO A 10 17.22 -30.54 2.58
CA PRO A 10 16.31 -30.12 1.52
C PRO A 10 16.04 -28.63 1.68
N GLY A 11 16.23 -27.87 0.59
CA GLY A 11 15.99 -26.46 0.53
C GLY A 11 14.51 -26.17 0.86
N GLY A 12 14.26 -25.57 2.02
CA GLY A 12 12.97 -24.96 2.32
C GLY A 12 12.73 -23.77 1.37
N PRO A 13 11.49 -23.36 1.18
CA PRO A 13 11.19 -22.17 0.40
C PRO A 13 11.97 -20.97 0.95
N PRO A 14 12.40 -20.05 0.09
CA PRO A 14 13.20 -18.89 0.51
C PRO A 14 12.50 -18.16 1.66
N LEU A 15 13.23 -17.88 2.73
CA LEU A 15 12.71 -17.28 3.98
C LEU A 15 11.85 -16.02 3.73
N ALA A 16 12.13 -15.27 2.67
CA ALA A 16 11.36 -14.10 2.25
C ALA A 16 9.88 -14.43 1.89
N GLU A 17 9.67 -15.51 1.14
CA GLU A 17 8.32 -15.95 0.74
C GLU A 17 7.51 -16.46 1.94
N THR A 18 8.15 -17.19 2.84
CA THR A 18 7.53 -17.68 4.06
C THR A 18 7.17 -16.54 5.01
N THR A 19 8.01 -15.51 5.12
CA THR A 19 7.77 -14.33 5.96
C THR A 19 6.62 -13.48 5.42
N ILE A 20 6.55 -13.25 4.11
CA ILE A 20 5.45 -12.51 3.47
C ILE A 20 4.14 -13.27 3.64
N ASN A 21 4.08 -14.56 3.38
CA ASN A 21 2.87 -15.37 3.50
C ASN A 21 2.35 -15.44 4.94
N SER A 22 3.24 -15.57 5.92
CA SER A 22 2.88 -15.53 7.34
C SER A 22 2.35 -14.14 7.75
N ALA A 23 2.98 -13.08 7.27
CA ALA A 23 2.55 -11.71 7.48
C ALA A 23 1.17 -11.44 6.84
N LEU A 24 0.93 -11.93 5.62
CA LEU A 24 -0.35 -11.81 4.93
C LEU A 24 -1.47 -12.55 5.67
N SER A 25 -1.19 -13.73 6.21
CA SER A 25 -2.15 -14.50 7.00
C SER A 25 -2.52 -13.78 8.30
N LEU A 26 -1.53 -13.24 9.01
CA LEU A 26 -1.75 -12.46 10.22
C LEU A 26 -2.51 -11.16 9.93
N TYR A 27 -2.15 -10.44 8.88
CA TYR A 27 -2.87 -9.24 8.47
C TYR A 27 -4.33 -9.55 8.09
N GLY A 28 -4.59 -10.65 7.37
CA GLY A 28 -5.94 -11.09 7.03
C GLY A 28 -6.80 -11.34 8.27
N TRP A 29 -6.23 -12.02 9.26
CA TRP A 29 -6.90 -12.28 10.54
C TRP A 29 -7.17 -10.99 11.33
N LEU A 30 -6.19 -10.12 11.45
CA LEU A 30 -6.31 -8.83 12.15
C LEU A 30 -7.30 -7.89 11.46
N SER A 31 -7.27 -7.82 10.12
CA SER A 31 -8.21 -7.00 9.35
C SER A 31 -9.66 -7.47 9.48
N ALA A 32 -9.88 -8.79 9.56
CA ALA A 32 -11.19 -9.35 9.81
C ALA A 32 -11.70 -8.99 11.21
N ARG A 33 -10.85 -9.06 12.22
CA ARG A 33 -11.17 -8.68 13.60
C ARG A 33 -11.48 -7.19 13.74
N ASN A 34 -10.70 -6.33 13.08
CA ASN A 34 -10.91 -4.89 13.12
C ASN A 34 -12.21 -4.41 12.50
N LYS A 35 -12.68 -5.08 11.45
CA LYS A 35 -13.99 -4.79 10.89
C LYS A 35 -15.12 -5.00 11.91
N LEU A 36 -14.93 -5.95 12.82
CA LEU A 36 -15.87 -6.19 13.93
C LEU A 36 -15.78 -5.10 15.00
N ASP A 37 -14.60 -4.57 15.24
CA ASP A 37 -14.34 -3.55 16.27
C ASP A 37 -14.45 -2.11 15.73
N GLY A 38 -14.81 -1.92 14.44
CA GLY A 38 -14.91 -0.61 13.80
C GLY A 38 -13.56 0.09 13.55
N LEU A 39 -12.44 -0.63 13.72
CA LEU A 39 -11.10 -0.10 13.55
C LEU A 39 -10.67 -0.10 12.08
N GLN A 40 -9.79 0.83 11.74
CA GLN A 40 -9.28 1.01 10.39
C GLN A 40 -8.18 -0.01 10.08
N ALA A 41 -8.20 -0.61 8.89
CA ALA A 41 -7.16 -1.54 8.47
C ALA A 41 -5.87 -0.77 8.09
N VAL A 42 -4.79 -1.05 8.80
CA VAL A 42 -3.47 -0.48 8.56
C VAL A 42 -2.44 -1.59 8.55
N ALA A 43 -1.60 -1.62 7.52
CA ALA A 43 -0.49 -2.56 7.41
C ALA A 43 0.84 -1.80 7.40
N GLY A 44 1.73 -2.12 8.34
CA GLY A 44 3.08 -1.58 8.41
C GLY A 44 4.10 -2.59 7.89
N PHE A 45 5.05 -2.13 7.08
CA PHE A 45 6.16 -2.91 6.55
C PHE A 45 7.47 -2.16 6.79
N ASN A 46 8.51 -2.87 7.21
CA ASN A 46 9.87 -2.37 7.17
C ASN A 46 10.58 -2.93 5.95
N ALA A 47 11.31 -2.07 5.24
CA ALA A 47 12.29 -2.50 4.27
C ALA A 47 13.54 -2.94 5.04
N GLY A 48 13.99 -4.18 4.86
CA GLY A 48 15.25 -4.65 5.41
C GLY A 48 16.44 -3.94 4.79
N ASP A 49 17.59 -4.01 5.46
CA ASP A 49 18.84 -3.61 4.85
C ASP A 49 19.11 -4.54 3.65
N TYR A 50 19.19 -3.93 2.48
CA TYR A 50 19.33 -4.61 1.20
C TYR A 50 20.58 -5.51 1.18
N ALA A 51 20.36 -6.82 1.19
CA ALA A 51 21.38 -7.77 0.79
C ALA A 51 21.29 -7.95 -0.74
N PRO A 52 22.38 -7.78 -1.50
CA PRO A 52 22.35 -7.72 -2.97
C PRO A 52 22.20 -9.08 -3.66
N SER A 53 21.34 -9.95 -3.17
CA SER A 53 20.95 -11.18 -3.86
C SER A 53 19.59 -11.00 -4.51
N ALA A 54 19.64 -10.53 -5.61
CA ALA A 54 18.87 -10.32 -6.84
C ALA A 54 17.34 -10.43 -6.84
N ASP A 55 16.64 -11.23 -6.04
CA ASP A 55 15.21 -11.51 -6.27
C ASP A 55 14.31 -11.48 -5.01
N ALA A 56 14.85 -11.26 -3.83
CA ALA A 56 14.07 -11.24 -2.61
C ALA A 56 13.81 -9.80 -2.14
N ILE A 57 12.56 -9.38 -2.17
CA ILE A 57 12.11 -8.17 -1.49
C ILE A 57 12.12 -8.48 0.00
N ASP A 58 13.06 -7.90 0.75
CA ASP A 58 13.09 -8.04 2.21
C ASP A 58 12.13 -7.02 2.85
N LEU A 59 10.84 -7.32 2.75
CA LEU A 59 9.77 -6.60 3.43
C LEU A 59 9.28 -7.43 4.60
N SER A 60 9.52 -6.96 5.81
CA SER A 60 8.94 -7.55 7.01
C SER A 60 7.66 -6.81 7.41
N TYR A 61 6.59 -7.58 7.63
CA TYR A 61 5.37 -7.05 8.22
C TYR A 61 5.59 -6.76 9.71
N VAL A 62 5.36 -5.51 10.13
CA VAL A 62 5.64 -5.07 11.51
C VAL A 62 4.42 -5.21 12.41
N GLY A 63 3.23 -5.32 11.83
CA GLY A 63 2.00 -5.41 12.60
C GLY A 63 0.98 -4.35 12.21
N GLN A 64 -0.08 -4.29 13.01
CA GLN A 64 -1.12 -3.31 12.87
C GLN A 64 -0.80 -2.09 13.72
N LEU A 65 -0.98 -0.91 13.12
CA LEU A 65 -0.80 0.37 13.81
C LEU A 65 -2.13 0.92 14.30
N ARG A 66 -2.11 1.55 15.47
CA ARG A 66 -3.25 2.34 15.95
C ARG A 66 -3.32 3.68 15.19
N GLU A 67 -4.48 4.30 15.17
CA GLU A 67 -4.69 5.56 14.45
C GLU A 67 -3.68 6.64 14.88
N GLU A 68 -3.38 6.76 16.16
CA GLU A 68 -2.40 7.73 16.68
C GLU A 68 -0.96 7.44 16.22
N GLU A 69 -0.65 6.18 15.96
CA GLU A 69 0.66 5.78 15.42
C GLU A 69 0.74 6.11 13.93
N VAL A 70 -0.38 5.94 13.21
CA VAL A 70 -0.49 6.35 11.81
C VAL A 70 -0.37 7.87 11.69
N ASP A 71 -1.10 8.65 12.49
CA ASP A 71 -1.04 10.11 12.49
C ASP A 71 0.38 10.64 12.73
N ARG A 72 1.11 10.02 13.67
CA ARG A 72 2.51 10.39 13.93
C ARG A 72 3.46 10.03 12.79
N ALA A 73 3.25 8.86 12.18
CA ALA A 73 4.09 8.36 11.10
C ALA A 73 3.74 8.99 9.75
N CYS A 74 2.47 9.30 9.52
CA CYS A 74 1.86 9.76 8.28
C CYS A 74 1.08 11.07 8.51
N PRO A 75 1.76 12.22 8.61
CA PRO A 75 1.15 13.50 9.01
C PRO A 75 -0.02 13.95 8.13
N ARG A 76 -0.07 13.51 6.88
CA ARG A 76 -1.17 13.86 5.96
C ARG A 76 -2.37 12.91 6.06
N PHE A 77 -2.36 11.94 6.97
CA PHE A 77 -3.46 10.98 7.09
C PHE A 77 -4.82 11.66 7.31
N GLN A 78 -4.91 12.60 8.25
CA GLN A 78 -6.17 13.33 8.50
C GLN A 78 -6.54 14.26 7.33
N GLU A 79 -5.55 14.84 6.65
CA GLU A 79 -5.76 15.61 5.42
C GLU A 79 -6.36 14.74 4.33
N VAL A 80 -5.82 13.52 4.09
CA VAL A 80 -6.36 12.59 3.09
C VAL A 80 -7.79 12.18 3.44
N ARG A 81 -8.09 11.90 4.71
CA ARG A 81 -9.47 11.62 5.17
C ARG A 81 -10.40 12.77 4.85
N SER A 82 -10.04 13.99 5.23
CA SER A 82 -10.84 15.19 5.00
C SER A 82 -11.07 15.46 3.50
N ARG A 83 -10.02 15.28 2.67
CA ARG A 83 -10.14 15.41 1.21
C ARG A 83 -10.99 14.32 0.59
N THR A 84 -10.95 13.09 1.15
CA THR A 84 -11.82 12.00 0.72
C THR A 84 -13.29 12.31 1.01
N ASP A 85 -13.60 12.84 2.21
CA ASP A 85 -14.93 13.29 2.55
C ASP A 85 -15.40 14.39 1.59
N ALA A 86 -14.56 15.41 1.38
CA ALA A 86 -14.86 16.51 0.44
C ALA A 86 -15.04 16.02 -1.00
N ALA A 87 -14.27 15.01 -1.45
CA ALA A 87 -14.43 14.43 -2.77
C ALA A 87 -15.78 13.73 -2.92
N VAL A 88 -16.21 13.01 -1.88
CA VAL A 88 -17.53 12.36 -1.85
C VAL A 88 -18.65 13.38 -1.88
N ASP A 89 -18.54 14.47 -1.11
CA ASP A 89 -19.53 15.52 -1.09
C ASP A 89 -19.61 16.24 -2.45
N ALA A 90 -18.48 16.49 -3.08
CA ALA A 90 -18.40 17.18 -4.38
C ALA A 90 -19.00 16.38 -5.54
N VAL A 91 -18.90 15.03 -5.49
CA VAL A 91 -19.48 14.18 -6.56
C VAL A 91 -20.97 13.87 -6.35
N GLY A 92 -21.52 14.20 -5.18
CA GLY A 92 -22.94 13.98 -4.87
C GLY A 92 -23.30 12.56 -4.46
N PRO A 93 -24.60 12.25 -4.37
CA PRO A 93 -25.06 10.99 -3.81
C PRO A 93 -24.76 9.80 -4.72
N ARG A 94 -24.48 8.66 -4.11
CA ARG A 94 -24.21 7.39 -4.82
C ARG A 94 -25.33 6.96 -5.76
N SER A 95 -26.58 7.34 -5.47
CA SER A 95 -27.77 7.05 -6.30
C SER A 95 -27.70 7.64 -7.72
N ASP A 96 -26.90 8.67 -7.94
CA ASP A 96 -26.78 9.37 -9.23
C ASP A 96 -25.87 8.62 -10.21
N TYR A 97 -25.23 7.53 -9.75
CA TYR A 97 -24.30 6.73 -10.53
C TYR A 97 -24.88 5.35 -10.84
N ARG A 98 -24.59 4.83 -12.05
CA ARG A 98 -25.07 3.53 -12.54
C ARG A 98 -24.51 2.35 -11.74
N SER A 99 -23.29 2.51 -11.19
CA SER A 99 -22.60 1.47 -10.45
C SER A 99 -21.74 2.02 -9.31
N ALA A 100 -21.39 1.15 -8.32
CA ALA A 100 -20.45 1.50 -7.26
C ALA A 100 -19.06 1.83 -7.82
N ALA A 101 -18.67 1.18 -8.90
CA ALA A 101 -17.39 1.43 -9.56
C ALA A 101 -17.36 2.82 -10.21
N GLU A 102 -18.42 3.24 -10.87
CA GLU A 102 -18.53 4.57 -11.47
C GLU A 102 -18.47 5.66 -10.41
N PHE A 103 -19.22 5.53 -9.33
CA PHE A 103 -19.14 6.42 -8.18
C PHE A 103 -17.73 6.48 -7.59
N GLY A 104 -17.11 5.31 -7.35
CA GLY A 104 -15.74 5.24 -6.85
C GLY A 104 -14.76 5.96 -7.77
N THR A 105 -14.87 5.77 -9.09
CA THR A 105 -14.03 6.45 -10.07
C THR A 105 -14.19 7.97 -9.99
N ALA A 106 -15.41 8.48 -9.85
CA ALA A 106 -15.67 9.91 -9.70
C ALA A 106 -15.01 10.48 -8.42
N VAL A 107 -15.13 9.77 -7.28
CA VAL A 107 -14.49 10.16 -6.02
C VAL A 107 -12.97 10.19 -6.18
N HIS A 108 -12.37 9.14 -6.73
CA HIS A 108 -10.91 9.06 -6.97
C HIS A 108 -10.42 10.19 -7.88
N SER A 109 -11.16 10.49 -8.95
CA SER A 109 -10.83 11.59 -9.88
C SER A 109 -10.88 12.95 -9.19
N ASN A 110 -11.89 13.21 -8.36
CA ASN A 110 -12.00 14.45 -7.60
C ASN A 110 -10.87 14.57 -6.57
N LEU A 111 -10.60 13.50 -5.80
CA LEU A 111 -9.52 13.47 -4.84
C LEU A 111 -8.16 13.69 -5.51
N LYS A 112 -7.91 13.06 -6.67
CA LYS A 112 -6.71 13.32 -7.47
C LYS A 112 -6.55 14.81 -7.76
N SER A 113 -7.58 15.45 -8.25
CA SER A 113 -7.53 16.90 -8.57
C SER A 113 -7.19 17.73 -7.33
N GLN A 114 -7.78 17.41 -6.17
CA GLN A 114 -7.49 18.11 -4.91
C GLN A 114 -6.03 17.94 -4.47
N VAL A 115 -5.46 16.75 -4.61
CA VAL A 115 -4.08 16.45 -4.20
C VAL A 115 -3.08 17.07 -5.18
N GLU A 116 -3.28 16.87 -6.49
CA GLU A 116 -2.36 17.36 -7.52
C GLU A 116 -2.30 18.90 -7.57
N ASN A 117 -3.40 19.57 -7.27
CA ASN A 117 -3.45 21.04 -7.20
C ASN A 117 -2.57 21.63 -6.08
N LEU A 118 -2.11 20.82 -5.12
CA LEU A 118 -1.15 21.28 -4.11
C LEU A 118 0.25 21.49 -4.69
N GLY A 119 0.56 20.86 -5.83
CA GLY A 119 1.88 20.96 -6.47
C GLY A 119 3.01 20.32 -5.65
N ASP A 120 2.70 19.49 -4.67
CA ASP A 120 3.70 18.86 -3.78
C ASP A 120 4.22 17.55 -4.43
N PRO A 121 5.49 17.48 -4.84
CA PRO A 121 6.04 16.30 -5.48
C PRO A 121 6.14 15.08 -4.55
N SER A 122 6.14 15.30 -3.25
CA SER A 122 6.18 14.23 -2.23
C SER A 122 4.80 13.69 -1.86
N PHE A 123 3.73 14.34 -2.33
CA PHE A 123 2.34 13.98 -2.02
C PHE A 123 1.52 13.93 -3.31
N ARG A 124 1.24 12.74 -3.81
CA ARG A 124 0.65 12.54 -5.14
C ARG A 124 -0.52 11.56 -5.08
N ALA A 125 -1.40 11.64 -6.09
CA ALA A 125 -2.56 10.77 -6.20
C ALA A 125 -2.68 10.11 -7.59
N GLU A 126 -3.30 8.92 -7.61
CA GLU A 126 -3.67 8.18 -8.82
C GLU A 126 -2.48 7.94 -9.77
N ARG A 127 -1.34 7.52 -9.19
CA ARG A 127 -0.10 7.22 -9.91
C ARG A 127 0.03 5.73 -10.16
N SER A 128 0.30 5.36 -11.42
CA SER A 128 0.45 3.98 -11.85
C SER A 128 1.91 3.63 -12.05
N TYR A 129 2.31 2.47 -11.53
CA TYR A 129 3.67 1.94 -11.62
C TYR A 129 3.64 0.50 -12.12
N LEU A 130 4.63 0.09 -12.92
CA LEU A 130 4.77 -1.31 -13.32
C LEU A 130 5.07 -2.19 -12.10
N LYS A 131 4.45 -3.37 -12.03
CA LYS A 131 4.66 -4.34 -10.94
C LYS A 131 5.98 -5.10 -11.10
N SER A 132 6.42 -5.32 -12.34
CA SER A 132 7.64 -6.06 -12.67
C SER A 132 8.88 -5.21 -12.44
N TYR A 133 9.95 -5.89 -11.99
CA TYR A 133 11.27 -5.30 -11.88
C TYR A 133 11.86 -5.16 -13.30
N TYR A 134 11.86 -3.94 -13.82
CA TYR A 134 12.72 -3.55 -14.93
C TYR A 134 13.77 -2.60 -14.40
N GLU A 135 15.03 -2.84 -14.73
CA GLU A 135 16.14 -1.91 -14.48
C GLU A 135 15.93 -0.65 -15.33
N GLY A 136 15.11 0.24 -14.86
CA GLY A 136 14.82 1.51 -15.50
C GLY A 136 14.39 2.55 -14.46
N PRO A 137 14.50 3.85 -14.79
CA PRO A 137 14.08 4.89 -13.90
C PRO A 137 12.59 4.71 -13.57
N ARG A 138 12.19 5.20 -12.42
CA ARG A 138 10.85 5.18 -11.79
C ARG A 138 9.72 5.41 -12.79
N ASP A 139 9.39 4.40 -13.59
CA ASP A 139 8.47 4.59 -14.70
C ASP A 139 7.04 4.58 -14.16
N GLU A 140 6.59 5.79 -13.83
CA GLU A 140 5.17 6.08 -13.85
C GLU A 140 4.65 5.78 -15.25
N VAL A 141 3.61 4.95 -15.33
CA VAL A 141 3.01 4.55 -16.59
C VAL A 141 1.60 5.11 -16.72
N PRO A 142 1.08 5.26 -17.93
CA PRO A 142 -0.30 5.68 -18.14
C PRO A 142 -1.29 4.78 -17.40
N TYR A 143 -2.41 5.38 -16.99
CA TYR A 143 -3.53 4.63 -16.39
C TYR A 143 -3.97 3.48 -17.30
N GLY A 144 -4.18 2.31 -16.70
CA GLY A 144 -4.62 1.11 -17.42
C GLY A 144 -3.50 0.36 -18.15
N SER A 145 -2.23 0.76 -17.98
CA SER A 145 -1.10 0.00 -18.52
C SER A 145 -1.10 -1.43 -18.02
N PRO A 146 -0.87 -2.43 -18.91
CA PRO A 146 -0.77 -3.83 -18.50
C PRO A 146 0.29 -4.02 -17.41
N ASN A 147 0.05 -4.95 -16.48
CA ASN A 147 0.95 -5.26 -15.37
C ASN A 147 1.36 -4.04 -14.52
N SER A 148 0.46 -3.07 -14.38
CA SER A 148 0.66 -1.91 -13.51
C SER A 148 -0.20 -2.00 -12.25
N LEU A 149 0.27 -1.30 -11.21
CA LEU A 149 -0.46 -1.04 -9.99
C LEU A 149 -0.70 0.47 -9.89
N ARG A 150 -1.93 0.88 -9.67
CA ARG A 150 -2.27 2.26 -9.35
C ARG A 150 -2.31 2.45 -7.84
N ILE A 151 -1.57 3.44 -7.36
CA ILE A 151 -1.57 3.90 -5.98
C ILE A 151 -2.55 5.08 -5.89
N ASP A 152 -3.55 4.97 -5.01
CA ASP A 152 -4.61 5.98 -4.93
C ASP A 152 -4.07 7.31 -4.42
N VAL A 153 -3.41 7.32 -3.24
CA VAL A 153 -2.69 8.48 -2.71
C VAL A 153 -1.44 8.01 -1.97
N TYR A 154 -0.35 8.75 -2.08
CA TYR A 154 0.84 8.51 -1.25
C TYR A 154 1.52 9.80 -0.81
N GLU A 155 2.22 9.72 0.32
CA GLU A 155 3.20 10.72 0.75
C GLU A 155 4.56 10.05 0.98
N GLN A 156 5.62 10.66 0.47
CA GLN A 156 7.01 10.24 0.68
C GLN A 156 7.67 11.23 1.64
N ARG A 157 8.23 10.72 2.74
CA ARG A 157 8.88 11.53 3.76
C ARG A 157 10.41 11.42 3.69
N ASP A 158 11.11 12.47 4.12
CA ASP A 158 12.58 12.54 4.12
C ASP A 158 13.25 11.47 4.99
N ASN A 159 12.52 10.94 6.00
CA ASN A 159 13.02 9.88 6.88
C ASN A 159 12.93 8.47 6.27
N GLY A 160 12.61 8.35 4.98
CA GLY A 160 12.44 7.07 4.29
C GLY A 160 11.11 6.37 4.58
N THR A 161 10.14 7.04 5.19
CA THR A 161 8.77 6.52 5.33
C THR A 161 7.95 6.88 4.10
N VAL A 162 7.26 5.90 3.53
CA VAL A 162 6.23 6.12 2.51
C VAL A 162 4.88 5.68 3.09
N CYS A 163 3.94 6.61 3.16
CA CYS A 163 2.57 6.33 3.55
C CYS A 163 1.71 6.22 2.30
N VAL A 164 0.98 5.13 2.18
CA VAL A 164 0.04 4.88 1.09
C VAL A 164 -1.36 4.80 1.65
N TYR A 165 -2.26 5.51 1.02
CA TYR A 165 -3.67 5.57 1.39
C TYR A 165 -4.49 4.94 0.28
N ASP A 166 -5.07 3.76 0.58
CA ASP A 166 -5.93 3.01 -0.34
C ASP A 166 -7.39 3.39 -0.06
N ILE A 167 -7.99 4.12 -0.99
CA ILE A 167 -9.30 4.75 -0.81
C ILE A 167 -10.42 3.76 -1.13
N LYS A 168 -11.34 3.58 -0.21
CA LYS A 168 -12.46 2.64 -0.35
C LYS A 168 -13.81 3.33 -0.17
N THR A 169 -14.57 3.42 -1.24
CA THR A 169 -15.93 3.97 -1.24
C THR A 169 -17.02 2.88 -1.19
N GLY A 170 -16.61 1.60 -1.33
CA GLY A 170 -17.49 0.44 -1.34
C GLY A 170 -17.39 -0.40 -0.08
N LYS A 171 -18.05 -1.57 -0.09
CA LYS A 171 -18.06 -2.52 1.05
C LYS A 171 -16.77 -3.32 1.18
N THR A 172 -16.07 -3.56 0.08
CA THR A 172 -14.82 -4.34 0.06
C THR A 172 -13.68 -3.50 0.62
N GLY A 173 -12.95 -4.03 1.59
CA GLY A 173 -11.80 -3.38 2.21
C GLY A 173 -10.48 -3.69 1.51
N LEU A 174 -9.41 -3.13 2.05
CA LEU A 174 -8.05 -3.46 1.67
C LEU A 174 -7.74 -4.92 2.01
N SER A 175 -7.41 -5.73 1.00
CA SER A 175 -7.01 -7.11 1.23
C SER A 175 -5.51 -7.20 1.58
N PRO A 176 -5.09 -8.29 2.27
CA PRO A 176 -3.68 -8.55 2.56
C PRO A 176 -2.81 -8.55 1.30
N GLU A 177 -3.29 -9.22 0.25
CA GLU A 177 -2.58 -9.33 -1.03
C GLU A 177 -2.39 -7.96 -1.67
N ARG A 178 -3.43 -7.12 -1.63
CA ARG A 178 -3.37 -5.75 -2.15
C ARG A 178 -2.40 -4.89 -1.35
N ALA A 179 -2.38 -5.01 -0.01
CA ALA A 179 -1.45 -4.29 0.84
C ALA A 179 0.01 -4.69 0.54
N ALA A 180 0.29 -5.99 0.39
CA ALA A 180 1.61 -6.50 0.05
C ALA A 180 2.04 -6.08 -1.37
N GLU A 181 1.13 -6.12 -2.34
CA GLU A 181 1.38 -5.67 -3.71
C GLU A 181 1.75 -4.18 -3.77
N ILE A 182 1.03 -3.35 -3.01
CA ILE A 182 1.33 -1.92 -2.86
C ILE A 182 2.72 -1.75 -2.23
N ALA A 183 2.98 -2.41 -1.09
CA ALA A 183 4.25 -2.30 -0.39
C ALA A 183 5.43 -2.73 -1.27
N GLY A 184 5.29 -3.86 -1.98
CA GLY A 184 6.30 -4.34 -2.92
C GLY A 184 6.55 -3.38 -4.08
N THR A 185 5.51 -2.75 -4.62
CA THR A 185 5.64 -1.75 -5.68
C THR A 185 6.34 -0.49 -5.16
N VAL A 186 5.95 0.02 -4.00
CA VAL A 186 6.59 1.18 -3.36
C VAL A 186 8.06 0.91 -3.11
N TYR A 187 8.40 -0.24 -2.52
CA TYR A 187 9.78 -0.62 -2.26
C TYR A 187 10.65 -0.61 -3.51
N LYS A 188 10.13 -1.14 -4.63
CA LYS A 188 10.87 -1.22 -5.90
C LYS A 188 11.01 0.13 -6.60
N ARG A 189 10.03 1.03 -6.42
CA ARG A 189 9.91 2.26 -7.23
C ARG A 189 10.40 3.52 -6.53
N PHE A 190 10.49 3.51 -5.21
CA PHE A 190 10.91 4.67 -4.43
C PHE A 190 12.29 4.43 -3.83
N SER A 191 13.19 5.38 -3.99
CA SER A 191 14.55 5.29 -3.42
C SER A 191 14.56 5.62 -1.93
N GLY A 192 15.43 4.94 -1.17
CA GLY A 192 15.66 5.24 0.26
C GLY A 192 14.49 4.87 1.16
N VAL A 193 13.61 3.98 0.72
CA VAL A 193 12.48 3.51 1.53
C VAL A 193 12.97 2.63 2.65
N ARG A 194 12.59 2.99 3.88
CA ARG A 194 12.87 2.22 5.11
C ARG A 194 11.61 1.65 5.74
N ARG A 195 10.51 2.37 5.59
CA ARG A 195 9.22 1.97 6.16
C ARG A 195 8.09 2.30 5.19
N ILE A 196 7.15 1.39 5.07
CA ILE A 196 5.95 1.56 4.26
C ILE A 196 4.74 1.35 5.16
N ILE A 197 3.80 2.26 5.12
CA ILE A 197 2.54 2.18 5.85
C ILE A 197 1.42 2.23 4.83
N VAL A 198 0.64 1.16 4.73
CA VAL A 198 -0.51 1.08 3.83
C VAL A 198 -1.78 1.18 4.66
N THR A 199 -2.54 2.23 4.46
CA THR A 199 -3.73 2.55 5.25
C THR A 199 -4.97 2.55 4.36
N GLU A 200 -6.00 1.82 4.77
CA GLU A 200 -7.32 1.96 4.17
C GLU A 200 -7.95 3.27 4.63
N VAL A 201 -8.46 4.07 3.70
CA VAL A 201 -9.19 5.29 4.01
C VAL A 201 -10.62 5.19 3.49
N ARG A 202 -11.58 5.43 4.37
CA ARG A 202 -13.00 5.47 4.05
C ARG A 202 -13.60 6.84 4.35
N PRO A 203 -14.54 7.32 3.55
CA PRO A 203 -15.29 8.52 3.89
C PRO A 203 -16.08 8.29 5.20
N ARG A 204 -16.12 9.32 6.02
CA ARG A 204 -16.92 9.35 7.25
C ARG A 204 -18.37 9.69 6.89
N ARG A 205 -19.24 8.69 6.92
CA ARG A 205 -20.69 8.86 6.75
C ARG A 205 -21.45 8.10 7.82
#